data_774b818e26ebdad44635aea665deebca
#
_entry.id   774b818e26ebdad44635aea665deebca
#
_cell.length_a   1.000
_cell.length_b   1.000
_cell.length_c   1.000
_cell.angle_alpha   90.00
_cell.angle_beta   90.00
_cell.angle_gamma   90.00
#
_symmetry.space_group_name_H-M   'P 1'
#
loop_
_entity.id
_entity.type
_entity.pdbx_description
1 polymer ?
#
loop_
_entity_poly.entity_id
_entity_poly.type
_entity_poly.pdbx_seq_one_letter_code
_entity_poly.pdbx_strand_id
1 'polypeptide(L)'
;MKCPRCQADNPEETRYCGHCGLDLRKEGEDDAAATWTYQTPRRGLDRGTTFARRFEIIEEIGKGGMGTVYKAFDTKIKEIVALKILKPEIASDPEIIERFRNEIKLARKVAHRHVCRMYDLGEEGLSFFISMEFVAGEDLKSFIRRSGHLNELKTLGLARQISEGLAEAHRLGVVHRDLKPQNIMIDREGNAKIMDFGIARSLHARGITGT
;
A
#
# COMPACT_ATOMS: atom_id res chain seq x y z
N MET A 1 -50.73 -13.94 12.31
CA MET A 1 -50.77 -13.53 10.87
C MET A 1 -49.78 -14.32 10.02
N LYS A 2 -50.06 -14.59 8.76
CA LYS A 2 -49.13 -15.26 7.84
C LYS A 2 -48.19 -14.24 7.16
N CYS A 3 -46.89 -14.56 7.11
CA CYS A 3 -45.92 -13.71 6.44
C CYS A 3 -46.17 -13.70 4.93
N PRO A 4 -46.30 -12.53 4.26
CA PRO A 4 -46.54 -12.48 2.81
C PRO A 4 -45.38 -12.99 1.99
N ARG A 5 -44.15 -13.00 2.54
CA ARG A 5 -42.96 -13.43 1.82
C ARG A 5 -42.65 -14.92 1.91
N CYS A 6 -42.80 -15.54 3.09
CA CYS A 6 -42.39 -16.93 3.30
C CYS A 6 -43.50 -17.83 3.81
N GLN A 7 -44.76 -17.33 3.95
CA GLN A 7 -45.95 -18.06 4.39
C GLN A 7 -45.91 -18.61 5.82
N ALA A 8 -44.85 -18.34 6.59
CA ALA A 8 -44.73 -18.79 7.97
C ALA A 8 -45.77 -18.09 8.87
N ASP A 9 -46.36 -18.84 9.82
CA ASP A 9 -47.26 -18.29 10.82
C ASP A 9 -46.49 -17.51 11.88
N ASN A 10 -46.95 -16.28 12.18
CA ASN A 10 -46.37 -15.39 13.18
C ASN A 10 -47.48 -14.91 14.14
N PRO A 11 -47.16 -14.65 15.43
CA PRO A 11 -48.09 -13.98 16.34
C PRO A 11 -48.55 -12.62 15.79
N GLU A 12 -49.80 -12.22 16.08
CA GLU A 12 -50.41 -11.02 15.51
C GLU A 12 -49.73 -9.72 15.93
N GLU A 13 -49.01 -9.72 17.06
CA GLU A 13 -48.29 -8.56 17.58
C GLU A 13 -46.82 -8.47 17.11
N THR A 14 -46.35 -9.44 16.32
CA THR A 14 -44.97 -9.51 15.90
C THR A 14 -44.67 -8.49 14.80
N ARG A 15 -43.66 -7.66 15.02
CA ARG A 15 -43.23 -6.65 14.03
C ARG A 15 -42.44 -7.26 12.86
N TYR A 16 -41.65 -8.29 13.11
CA TYR A 16 -40.84 -8.94 12.11
C TYR A 16 -41.15 -10.42 12.02
N CYS A 17 -41.17 -10.98 10.82
CA CYS A 17 -41.33 -12.41 10.64
C CYS A 17 -40.18 -13.20 11.30
N GLY A 18 -40.54 -14.12 12.23
CA GLY A 18 -39.55 -14.95 12.93
C GLY A 18 -38.76 -15.90 12.03
N HIS A 19 -39.24 -16.17 10.81
CA HIS A 19 -38.60 -17.09 9.87
C HIS A 19 -37.70 -16.37 8.81
N CYS A 20 -38.15 -15.22 8.26
CA CYS A 20 -37.44 -14.55 7.15
C CYS A 20 -37.10 -13.09 7.44
N GLY A 21 -37.39 -12.54 8.62
CA GLY A 21 -37.04 -11.20 9.03
C GLY A 21 -37.84 -10.07 8.37
N LEU A 22 -38.87 -10.35 7.58
CA LEU A 22 -39.71 -9.33 6.93
C LEU A 22 -40.45 -8.49 7.98
N ASP A 23 -40.49 -7.16 7.84
CA ASP A 23 -41.35 -6.28 8.68
C ASP A 23 -42.80 -6.45 8.27
N LEU A 24 -43.64 -6.99 9.17
CA LEU A 24 -45.02 -7.35 8.95
C LEU A 24 -46.01 -6.18 9.16
N ARG A 25 -45.55 -5.03 9.59
CA ARG A 25 -46.38 -3.82 9.83
C ARG A 25 -46.43 -2.85 8.66
N LYS A 26 -45.66 -3.08 7.61
CA LYS A 26 -45.71 -2.28 6.38
C LYS A 26 -46.66 -2.93 5.37
N GLU A 27 -47.92 -2.54 5.42
CA GLU A 27 -48.83 -2.69 4.28
C GLU A 27 -48.68 -1.47 3.38
N GLY A 28 -48.24 -1.70 2.13
CA GLY A 28 -48.52 -0.85 0.99
C GLY A 28 -47.71 0.47 0.91
N GLU A 29 -46.48 0.36 0.45
CA GLU A 29 -45.89 1.32 -0.50
C GLU A 29 -44.78 0.55 -1.21
N ASP A 30 -44.98 0.32 -2.51
CA ASP A 30 -43.89 -0.09 -3.43
C ASP A 30 -42.90 1.06 -3.56
N ASP A 31 -42.13 1.31 -2.50
CA ASP A 31 -40.87 1.98 -2.63
C ASP A 31 -39.90 0.87 -3.03
N ALA A 32 -39.46 0.94 -4.30
CA ALA A 32 -38.26 0.30 -4.75
C ALA A 32 -37.13 0.81 -3.84
N ALA A 33 -37.03 0.17 -2.64
CA ALA A 33 -35.93 0.39 -1.72
C ALA A 33 -34.69 0.03 -2.50
N ALA A 34 -34.10 1.05 -3.14
CA ALA A 34 -32.72 1.00 -3.54
C ALA A 34 -32.01 0.48 -2.30
N THR A 35 -31.63 -0.78 -2.34
CA THR A 35 -30.70 -1.35 -1.39
C THR A 35 -29.47 -0.48 -1.54
N TRP A 36 -29.32 0.51 -0.68
CA TRP A 36 -28.04 1.15 -0.47
C TRP A 36 -27.15 0.03 0.04
N THR A 37 -26.63 -0.77 -0.87
CA THR A 37 -25.44 -1.53 -0.60
C THR A 37 -24.47 -0.46 -0.15
N TYR A 38 -24.21 -0.42 1.15
CA TYR A 38 -23.00 0.21 1.64
C TYR A 38 -21.90 -0.52 0.88
N GLN A 39 -21.55 0.00 -0.27
CA GLN A 39 -20.26 -0.30 -0.88
C GLN A 39 -19.30 0.23 0.16
N THR A 40 -18.80 -0.69 0.98
CA THR A 40 -17.59 -0.44 1.73
C THR A 40 -16.68 0.19 0.70
N PRO A 41 -16.24 1.45 0.84
CA PRO A 41 -15.42 2.07 -0.19
C PRO A 41 -14.27 1.09 -0.41
N ARG A 42 -14.17 0.52 -1.61
CA ARG A 42 -13.06 -0.35 -1.97
C ARG A 42 -11.83 0.52 -1.77
N ARG A 43 -11.11 0.27 -0.66
CA ARG A 43 -9.95 1.08 -0.24
C ARG A 43 -8.74 0.87 -1.16
N GLY A 44 -8.94 0.38 -2.38
CA GLY A 44 -7.90 0.10 -3.35
C GLY A 44 -8.28 0.60 -4.74
N LEU A 45 -7.28 0.82 -5.58
CA LEU A 45 -7.46 1.11 -6.99
C LEU A 45 -7.59 -0.21 -7.76
N ASP A 46 -8.63 -0.33 -8.58
CA ASP A 46 -8.83 -1.50 -9.43
C ASP A 46 -7.86 -1.47 -10.63
N ARG A 47 -7.56 -2.65 -11.17
CA ARG A 47 -6.78 -2.81 -12.40
C ARG A 47 -7.41 -2.01 -13.56
N GLY A 48 -6.60 -1.30 -14.33
CA GLY A 48 -7.02 -0.46 -15.44
C GLY A 48 -7.48 0.94 -15.03
N THR A 49 -7.56 1.24 -13.71
CA THR A 49 -7.86 2.59 -13.24
C THR A 49 -6.68 3.51 -13.54
N THR A 50 -6.96 4.72 -14.02
CA THR A 50 -5.95 5.78 -14.14
C THR A 50 -5.95 6.64 -12.88
N PHE A 51 -4.83 6.63 -12.15
CA PHE A 51 -4.62 7.45 -10.95
C PHE A 51 -3.78 8.69 -11.29
N ALA A 52 -4.14 9.84 -10.69
CA ALA A 52 -3.48 11.14 -10.87
C ALA A 52 -3.31 11.53 -12.36
N ARG A 53 -4.21 11.09 -13.24
CA ARG A 53 -4.18 11.29 -14.71
C ARG A 53 -2.85 10.88 -15.37
N ARG A 54 -2.10 9.98 -14.72
CA ARG A 54 -0.74 9.60 -15.11
C ARG A 54 -0.44 8.12 -14.97
N PHE A 55 -0.93 7.47 -13.93
CA PHE A 55 -0.55 6.12 -13.59
C PHE A 55 -1.67 5.14 -13.90
N GLU A 56 -1.49 4.27 -14.88
CA GLU A 56 -2.42 3.18 -15.19
C GLU A 56 -2.12 2.00 -14.27
N ILE A 57 -3.04 1.66 -13.38
CA ILE A 57 -2.87 0.61 -12.37
C ILE A 57 -2.89 -0.77 -13.06
N ILE A 58 -1.85 -1.56 -12.83
CA ILE A 58 -1.72 -2.91 -13.36
C ILE A 58 -2.19 -3.93 -12.31
N GLU A 59 -1.65 -3.84 -11.09
CA GLU A 59 -1.99 -4.74 -9.98
C GLU A 59 -1.55 -4.16 -8.63
N GLU A 60 -2.22 -4.58 -7.53
CA GLU A 60 -1.74 -4.34 -6.17
C GLU A 60 -0.61 -5.33 -5.88
N ILE A 61 0.56 -4.84 -5.44
CA ILE A 61 1.74 -5.68 -5.16
C ILE A 61 2.11 -5.71 -3.68
N GLY A 62 1.50 -4.86 -2.85
CA GLY A 62 1.74 -4.87 -1.43
C GLY A 62 0.83 -3.93 -0.65
N LYS A 63 0.56 -4.30 0.61
CA LYS A 63 -0.21 -3.49 1.55
C LYS A 63 0.47 -3.50 2.91
N GLY A 64 0.67 -2.32 3.47
CA GLY A 64 1.41 -2.19 4.73
C GLY A 64 0.87 -1.10 5.65
N GLY A 65 1.59 -0.86 6.73
CA GLY A 65 1.25 0.15 7.73
C GLY A 65 1.12 1.56 7.15
N MET A 66 1.94 1.89 6.15
CA MET A 66 2.02 3.23 5.56
C MET A 66 1.10 3.46 4.37
N GLY A 67 0.61 2.41 3.73
CA GLY A 67 -0.20 2.53 2.53
C GLY A 67 -0.23 1.27 1.69
N THR A 68 -0.72 1.42 0.47
CA THR A 68 -0.82 0.36 -0.53
C THR A 68 0.14 0.65 -1.68
N VAL A 69 0.82 -0.38 -2.16
CA VAL A 69 1.77 -0.30 -3.27
C VAL A 69 1.17 -0.99 -4.48
N TYR A 70 1.17 -0.30 -5.60
CA TYR A 70 0.69 -0.80 -6.88
C TYR A 70 1.84 -0.86 -7.88
N LYS A 71 1.80 -1.85 -8.74
CA LYS A 71 2.51 -1.81 -10.00
C LYS A 71 1.67 -1.01 -10.98
N ALA A 72 2.25 -0.01 -11.62
CA ALA A 72 1.54 0.88 -12.52
C ALA A 72 2.39 1.22 -13.75
N PHE A 73 1.75 1.57 -14.86
CA PHE A 73 2.41 2.15 -16.01
C PHE A 73 2.34 3.68 -15.92
N ASP A 74 3.48 4.34 -15.89
CA ASP A 74 3.58 5.79 -15.89
C ASP A 74 3.51 6.31 -17.33
N THR A 75 2.42 6.94 -17.71
CA THR A 75 2.17 7.43 -19.06
C THR A 75 3.07 8.59 -19.49
N LYS A 76 3.72 9.29 -18.53
CA LYS A 76 4.64 10.39 -18.82
C LYS A 76 6.03 9.89 -19.21
N ILE A 77 6.60 8.97 -18.42
CA ILE A 77 7.94 8.44 -18.66
C ILE A 77 7.92 7.14 -19.48
N LYS A 78 6.72 6.57 -19.74
CA LYS A 78 6.49 5.33 -20.50
C LYS A 78 7.17 4.10 -19.90
N GLU A 79 7.19 4.01 -18.58
CA GLU A 79 7.84 2.91 -17.83
C GLU A 79 6.89 2.30 -16.79
N ILE A 80 7.18 1.05 -16.42
CA ILE A 80 6.54 0.40 -15.27
C ILE A 80 7.19 0.93 -13.99
N VAL A 81 6.34 1.37 -13.06
CA VAL A 81 6.76 1.93 -11.76
C VAL A 81 6.05 1.23 -10.61
N ALA A 82 6.63 1.31 -9.41
CA ALA A 82 5.92 1.07 -8.18
C ALA A 82 5.31 2.38 -7.68
N LEU A 83 4.00 2.37 -7.43
CA LEU A 83 3.23 3.51 -6.95
C LEU A 83 2.73 3.23 -5.54
N LYS A 84 3.29 3.91 -4.54
CA LYS A 84 2.90 3.78 -3.14
C LYS A 84 1.94 4.90 -2.77
N ILE A 85 0.68 4.55 -2.51
CA ILE A 85 -0.35 5.49 -2.07
C ILE A 85 -0.41 5.45 -0.54
N LEU A 86 -0.22 6.62 0.09
CA LEU A 86 -0.19 6.74 1.53
C LEU A 86 -1.59 6.66 2.13
N LYS A 87 -1.69 6.17 3.35
CA LYS A 87 -2.95 6.16 4.10
C LYS A 87 -3.41 7.59 4.40
N PRO A 88 -4.73 7.85 4.38
CA PRO A 88 -5.28 9.17 4.70
C PRO A 88 -4.88 9.70 6.07
N GLU A 89 -4.68 8.81 7.06
CA GLU A 89 -4.27 9.17 8.42
C GLU A 89 -2.87 9.81 8.46
N ILE A 90 -2.02 9.48 7.49
CA ILE A 90 -0.69 10.09 7.31
C ILE A 90 -0.83 11.43 6.60
N ALA A 91 -1.75 11.51 5.64
CA ALA A 91 -2.00 12.68 4.81
C ALA A 91 -2.68 13.83 5.58
N SER A 92 -3.32 13.54 6.72
CA SER A 92 -4.12 14.52 7.48
C SER A 92 -3.31 15.44 8.41
N ASP A 93 -2.02 15.16 8.67
CA ASP A 93 -1.17 15.98 9.55
C ASP A 93 -0.16 16.79 8.72
N PRO A 94 -0.31 18.14 8.65
CA PRO A 94 0.56 18.99 7.84
C PRO A 94 2.04 18.93 8.25
N GLU A 95 2.35 18.75 9.55
CA GLU A 95 3.73 18.65 10.03
C GLU A 95 4.38 17.33 9.59
N ILE A 96 3.60 16.24 9.60
CA ILE A 96 4.06 14.94 9.11
C ILE A 96 4.36 15.04 7.61
N ILE A 97 3.47 15.65 6.84
CA ILE A 97 3.64 15.82 5.41
C ILE A 97 4.86 16.67 5.06
N GLU A 98 5.08 17.77 5.77
CA GLU A 98 6.24 18.63 5.51
C GLU A 98 7.57 17.91 5.82
N ARG A 99 7.66 17.19 6.94
CA ARG A 99 8.81 16.34 7.26
C ARG A 99 9.02 15.26 6.21
N PHE A 100 7.94 14.61 5.80
CA PHE A 100 7.95 13.59 4.77
C PHE A 100 8.41 14.12 3.41
N ARG A 101 7.95 15.30 3.00
CA ARG A 101 8.43 15.99 1.79
C ARG A 101 9.95 16.25 1.83
N ASN A 102 10.45 16.67 2.98
CA ASN A 102 11.89 16.95 3.15
C ASN A 102 12.73 15.66 3.13
N GLU A 103 12.26 14.57 3.76
CA GLU A 103 12.92 13.28 3.71
C GLU A 103 12.96 12.71 2.29
N ILE A 104 11.86 12.80 1.54
CA ILE A 104 11.80 12.36 0.14
C ILE A 104 12.71 13.20 -0.76
N LYS A 105 12.76 14.53 -0.58
CA LYS A 105 13.70 15.38 -1.34
C LYS A 105 15.15 14.93 -1.17
N LEU A 106 15.53 14.49 0.03
CA LEU A 106 16.87 13.95 0.29
C LEU A 106 17.04 12.56 -0.31
N ALA A 107 16.09 11.64 -0.09
CA ALA A 107 16.14 10.29 -0.61
C ALA A 107 16.22 10.23 -2.15
N ARG A 108 15.55 11.15 -2.86
CA ARG A 108 15.63 11.27 -4.33
C ARG A 108 17.03 11.58 -4.86
N LYS A 109 17.91 12.14 -4.04
CA LYS A 109 19.31 12.43 -4.42
C LYS A 109 20.18 11.17 -4.45
N VAL A 110 19.74 10.10 -3.77
CA VAL A 110 20.49 8.84 -3.74
C VAL A 110 20.29 8.11 -5.06
N ALA A 111 21.32 8.10 -5.88
CA ALA A 111 21.32 7.40 -7.16
C ALA A 111 22.42 6.32 -7.13
N HIS A 112 22.02 5.09 -6.80
CA HIS A 112 22.94 3.96 -6.71
C HIS A 112 22.25 2.68 -7.18
N ARG A 113 23.00 1.77 -7.84
CA ARG A 113 22.45 0.52 -8.39
C ARG A 113 21.78 -0.39 -7.35
N HIS A 114 22.21 -0.32 -6.09
CA HIS A 114 21.67 -1.09 -4.96
C HIS A 114 20.70 -0.28 -4.09
N VAL A 115 20.19 0.83 -4.60
CA VAL A 115 19.14 1.63 -3.97
C VAL A 115 17.98 1.78 -4.95
N CYS A 116 16.77 1.50 -4.50
CA CYS A 116 15.57 1.75 -5.29
C CYS A 116 15.42 3.23 -5.59
N ARG A 117 15.38 3.58 -6.85
CA ARG A 117 15.29 4.98 -7.28
C ARG A 117 13.90 5.52 -7.01
N MET A 118 13.84 6.61 -6.29
CA MET A 118 12.60 7.36 -6.07
C MET A 118 12.45 8.41 -7.16
N TYR A 119 11.29 8.44 -7.84
CA TYR A 119 11.04 9.35 -8.96
C TYR A 119 10.34 10.62 -8.51
N ASP A 120 9.17 10.46 -7.87
CA ASP A 120 8.33 11.60 -7.55
C ASP A 120 7.50 11.41 -6.27
N LEU A 121 7.15 12.53 -5.64
CA LEU A 121 6.14 12.64 -4.61
C LEU A 121 5.05 13.55 -5.16
N GLY A 122 3.85 13.03 -5.27
CA GLY A 122 2.70 13.76 -5.77
C GLY A 122 1.52 13.74 -4.82
N GLU A 123 0.52 14.52 -5.19
CA GLU A 123 -0.75 14.65 -4.48
C GLU A 123 -1.89 14.53 -5.48
N GLU A 124 -2.92 13.76 -5.14
CA GLU A 124 -4.15 13.63 -5.91
C GLU A 124 -5.34 13.64 -4.96
N GLY A 125 -6.11 14.73 -4.99
CA GLY A 125 -7.16 14.99 -4.01
C GLY A 125 -6.59 15.07 -2.58
N LEU A 126 -7.06 14.20 -1.69
CA LEU A 126 -6.56 14.09 -0.31
C LEU A 126 -5.50 12.99 -0.14
N SER A 127 -5.00 12.41 -1.22
CA SER A 127 -4.06 11.30 -1.18
C SER A 127 -2.67 11.74 -1.62
N PHE A 128 -1.67 11.40 -0.82
CA PHE A 128 -0.26 11.52 -1.22
C PHE A 128 0.24 10.19 -1.80
N PHE A 129 1.10 10.27 -2.78
CA PHE A 129 1.70 9.09 -3.39
C PHE A 129 3.18 9.30 -3.72
N ILE A 130 3.90 8.19 -3.75
CA ILE A 130 5.29 8.14 -4.19
C ILE A 130 5.37 7.24 -5.41
N SER A 131 6.00 7.72 -6.48
CA SER A 131 6.40 6.88 -7.60
C SER A 131 7.88 6.53 -7.50
N MET A 132 8.21 5.27 -7.73
CA MET A 132 9.57 4.75 -7.61
C MET A 132 9.83 3.63 -8.61
N GLU A 133 11.07 3.25 -8.75
CA GLU A 133 11.50 2.10 -9.54
C GLU A 133 10.72 0.84 -9.18
N PHE A 134 10.17 0.15 -10.18
CA PHE A 134 9.60 -1.17 -9.98
C PHE A 134 10.71 -2.23 -10.03
N VAL A 135 10.97 -2.86 -8.90
CA VAL A 135 11.96 -3.94 -8.80
C VAL A 135 11.23 -5.28 -8.97
N ALA A 136 11.48 -5.96 -10.09
CA ALA A 136 10.93 -7.28 -10.35
C ALA A 136 11.71 -8.34 -9.57
N GLY A 137 11.13 -8.83 -8.47
CA GLY A 137 11.79 -9.80 -7.59
C GLY A 137 10.99 -10.08 -6.34
N GLU A 138 11.66 -10.50 -5.29
CA GLU A 138 11.07 -10.75 -3.97
C GLU A 138 11.88 -10.07 -2.87
N ASP A 139 11.26 -9.80 -1.72
CA ASP A 139 11.98 -9.26 -0.57
C ASP A 139 12.96 -10.31 0.02
N LEU A 140 14.03 -9.81 0.65
CA LEU A 140 15.09 -10.67 1.20
C LEU A 140 14.56 -11.64 2.28
N LYS A 141 13.53 -11.25 3.05
CA LYS A 141 12.92 -12.15 4.05
C LYS A 141 12.26 -13.35 3.36
N SER A 142 11.50 -13.10 2.30
CA SER A 142 10.86 -14.14 1.49
C SER A 142 11.91 -15.00 0.76
N PHE A 143 12.93 -14.37 0.21
CA PHE A 143 14.07 -15.04 -0.41
C PHE A 143 14.77 -16.00 0.55
N ILE A 144 15.12 -15.57 1.76
CA ILE A 144 15.74 -16.42 2.80
C ILE A 144 14.79 -17.56 3.20
N ARG A 145 13.50 -17.25 3.44
CA ARG A 145 12.51 -18.27 3.80
C ARG A 145 12.35 -19.36 2.75
N ARG A 146 12.36 -18.99 1.48
CA ARG A 146 12.26 -19.92 0.36
C ARG A 146 13.53 -20.74 0.18
N SER A 147 14.70 -20.14 0.37
CA SER A 147 16.01 -20.79 0.19
C SER A 147 16.47 -21.60 1.42
N GLY A 148 15.79 -21.45 2.57
CA GLY A 148 16.20 -22.01 3.84
C GLY A 148 17.32 -21.19 4.48
N HIS A 149 18.54 -21.39 4.04
CA HIS A 149 19.71 -20.59 4.44
C HIS A 149 20.52 -20.20 3.22
N LEU A 150 21.19 -19.07 3.29
CA LEU A 150 22.09 -18.63 2.24
C LEU A 150 23.50 -19.17 2.49
N ASN A 151 24.17 -19.62 1.44
CA ASN A 151 25.58 -19.95 1.56
C ASN A 151 26.43 -18.69 1.80
N GLU A 152 27.66 -18.89 2.28
CA GLU A 152 28.57 -17.81 2.64
C GLU A 152 28.81 -16.82 1.48
N LEU A 153 29.12 -17.31 0.29
CA LEU A 153 29.41 -16.46 -0.86
C LEU A 153 28.22 -15.58 -1.24
N LYS A 154 27.00 -16.12 -1.22
CA LYS A 154 25.78 -15.34 -1.51
C LYS A 154 25.52 -14.32 -0.42
N THR A 155 25.71 -14.69 0.85
CA THR A 155 25.54 -13.80 2.00
C THR A 155 26.52 -12.63 1.92
N LEU A 156 27.79 -12.89 1.70
CA LEU A 156 28.83 -11.85 1.56
C LEU A 156 28.55 -10.94 0.36
N GLY A 157 28.12 -11.54 -0.78
CA GLY A 157 27.76 -10.78 -1.97
C GLY A 157 26.62 -9.80 -1.72
N LEU A 158 25.54 -10.25 -1.08
CA LEU A 158 24.40 -9.39 -0.74
C LEU A 158 24.76 -8.34 0.33
N ALA A 159 25.52 -8.73 1.36
CA ALA A 159 25.97 -7.81 2.40
C ALA A 159 26.82 -6.68 1.81
N ARG A 160 27.75 -7.00 0.90
CA ARG A 160 28.54 -6.00 0.17
C ARG A 160 27.66 -5.03 -0.62
N GLN A 161 26.72 -5.53 -1.42
CA GLN A 161 25.83 -4.69 -2.22
C GLN A 161 24.99 -3.75 -1.36
N ILE A 162 24.45 -4.24 -0.25
CA ILE A 162 23.69 -3.45 0.72
C ILE A 162 24.59 -2.36 1.33
N SER A 163 25.81 -2.72 1.73
CA SER A 163 26.76 -1.78 2.31
C SER A 163 27.15 -0.68 1.33
N GLU A 164 27.37 -1.00 0.05
CA GLU A 164 27.65 -0.02 -1.01
C GLU A 164 26.49 0.97 -1.19
N GLY A 165 25.25 0.47 -1.21
CA GLY A 165 24.05 1.33 -1.28
C GLY A 165 23.88 2.23 -0.06
N LEU A 166 24.13 1.70 1.16
CA LEU A 166 24.08 2.49 2.39
C LEU A 166 25.19 3.53 2.44
N ALA A 167 26.40 3.20 2.01
CA ALA A 167 27.53 4.14 1.98
C ALA A 167 27.23 5.36 1.11
N GLU A 168 26.62 5.16 -0.09
CA GLU A 168 26.20 6.26 -0.94
C GLU A 168 25.10 7.11 -0.29
N ALA A 169 24.10 6.49 0.34
CA ALA A 169 23.07 7.23 1.05
C ALA A 169 23.65 8.07 2.21
N HIS A 170 24.53 7.47 3.01
CA HIS A 170 25.20 8.16 4.13
C HIS A 170 26.08 9.32 3.66
N ARG A 171 26.78 9.17 2.53
CA ARG A 171 27.57 10.26 1.92
C ARG A 171 26.71 11.49 1.61
N LEU A 172 25.44 11.28 1.29
CA LEU A 172 24.45 12.33 1.01
C LEU A 172 23.67 12.77 2.26
N GLY A 173 24.05 12.28 3.45
CA GLY A 173 23.37 12.59 4.72
C GLY A 173 22.04 11.89 4.91
N VAL A 174 21.73 10.84 4.10
CA VAL A 174 20.49 10.07 4.17
C VAL A 174 20.70 8.80 4.97
N VAL A 175 19.97 8.64 6.07
CA VAL A 175 19.99 7.43 6.91
C VAL A 175 18.69 6.66 6.70
N HIS A 176 18.77 5.33 6.56
CA HIS A 176 17.60 4.49 6.25
C HIS A 176 16.60 4.39 7.41
N ARG A 177 17.05 4.20 8.65
CA ARG A 177 16.30 4.16 9.92
C ARG A 177 15.34 2.97 10.13
N ASP A 178 15.02 2.21 9.10
CA ASP A 178 14.18 0.99 9.18
C ASP A 178 14.75 -0.11 8.28
N LEU A 179 16.07 -0.32 8.35
CA LEU A 179 16.72 -1.37 7.56
C LEU A 179 16.36 -2.76 8.13
N LYS A 180 15.69 -3.54 7.30
CA LYS A 180 15.26 -4.91 7.62
C LYS A 180 15.12 -5.72 6.34
N PRO A 181 15.11 -7.07 6.42
CA PRO A 181 15.05 -7.91 5.22
C PRO A 181 13.83 -7.64 4.32
N GLN A 182 12.71 -7.17 4.89
CA GLN A 182 11.52 -6.79 4.11
C GLN A 182 11.71 -5.53 3.25
N ASN A 183 12.66 -4.67 3.63
CA ASN A 183 12.98 -3.43 2.92
C ASN A 183 14.18 -3.60 1.96
N ILE A 184 14.53 -4.84 1.63
CA ILE A 184 15.57 -5.17 0.65
C ILE A 184 14.94 -6.09 -0.39
N MET A 185 14.87 -5.67 -1.64
CA MET A 185 14.44 -6.51 -2.75
C MET A 185 15.63 -7.24 -3.37
N ILE A 186 15.42 -8.48 -3.76
CA ILE A 186 16.34 -9.27 -4.59
C ILE A 186 15.72 -9.33 -5.97
N ASP A 187 16.39 -8.74 -6.96
CA ASP A 187 15.93 -8.74 -8.34
C ASP A 187 16.12 -10.11 -9.02
N ARG A 188 15.67 -10.23 -10.28
CA ARG A 188 15.75 -11.48 -11.05
C ARG A 188 17.19 -11.90 -11.34
N GLU A 189 18.11 -10.94 -11.37
CA GLU A 189 19.56 -11.18 -11.56
C GLU A 189 20.26 -11.52 -10.24
N GLY A 190 19.54 -11.48 -9.11
CA GLY A 190 20.05 -11.81 -7.78
C GLY A 190 20.80 -10.65 -7.09
N ASN A 191 20.60 -9.41 -7.54
CA ASN A 191 21.14 -8.23 -6.90
C ASN A 191 20.21 -7.68 -5.82
N ALA A 192 20.80 -7.10 -4.77
CA ALA A 192 20.05 -6.41 -3.74
C ALA A 192 19.73 -4.96 -4.13
N LYS A 193 18.52 -4.52 -3.83
CA LYS A 193 18.08 -3.13 -3.88
C LYS A 193 17.41 -2.74 -2.57
N ILE A 194 17.92 -1.69 -1.94
CA ILE A 194 17.39 -1.14 -0.69
C ILE A 194 16.16 -0.29 -1.02
N MET A 195 15.04 -0.59 -0.37
CA MET A 195 13.74 0.08 -0.56
C MET A 195 13.47 1.07 0.58
N ASP A 196 12.51 1.96 0.40
CA ASP A 196 11.89 2.77 1.47
C ASP A 196 12.84 3.60 2.35
N PHE A 197 13.86 4.24 1.78
CA PHE A 197 14.75 5.14 2.51
C PHE A 197 14.00 6.29 3.19
N GLY A 198 14.24 6.48 4.49
CA GLY A 198 13.85 7.68 5.25
C GLY A 198 12.37 7.83 5.57
N ILE A 199 11.49 7.02 5.00
CA ILE A 199 10.01 7.17 5.11
C ILE A 199 9.50 6.90 6.54
N ALA A 200 10.24 6.15 7.35
CA ALA A 200 9.77 5.66 8.65
C ALA A 200 9.77 6.72 9.78
N ARG A 201 10.65 7.71 9.74
CA ARG A 201 10.83 8.65 10.89
C ARG A 201 9.63 9.55 11.11
N SER A 202 9.05 10.07 10.05
CA SER A 202 7.91 11.00 10.13
C SER A 202 6.67 10.35 10.78
N LEU A 203 6.62 9.02 10.79
CA LEU A 203 5.50 8.22 11.27
C LEU A 203 5.71 7.67 12.68
N HIS A 204 6.95 7.35 13.09
CA HIS A 204 7.26 6.84 14.43
C HIS A 204 7.10 7.89 15.54
N ALA A 205 7.18 9.17 15.21
CA ALA A 205 7.10 10.25 16.20
C ALA A 205 5.75 10.32 16.95
N ARG A 206 4.70 9.60 16.50
CA ARG A 206 3.38 9.56 17.14
C ARG A 206 2.78 8.16 17.28
N GLY A 207 3.57 7.08 17.30
CA GLY A 207 3.06 5.72 17.59
C GLY A 207 2.08 5.15 16.54
N ILE A 208 2.09 5.64 15.30
CA ILE A 208 1.19 5.19 14.22
C ILE A 208 1.62 3.84 13.61
N THR A 209 2.81 3.34 13.96
CA THR A 209 3.25 2.00 13.57
C THR A 209 3.11 1.07 14.77
N GLY A 210 1.98 0.38 14.84
CA GLY A 210 1.86 -0.84 15.62
C GLY A 210 2.82 -1.90 15.07
N THR A 211 3.57 -2.51 15.96
CA THR A 211 4.38 -3.72 15.75
C THR A 211 3.55 -4.87 15.18
#